data_55d185f404cd19b0a19a3ff7689c5c9b
#
_entry.id   55d185f404cd19b0a19a3ff7689c5c9b
#
_cell.length_a   1.000
_cell.length_b   1.000
_cell.length_c   1.000
_cell.angle_alpha   90.00
_cell.angle_beta   90.00
_cell.angle_gamma   90.00
#
_symmetry.space_group_name_H-M   'P 1'
#
loop_
_entity.id
_entity.type
_entity.pdbx_description
1 polymer ?
#
loop_
_entity_poly.entity_id
_entity_poly.type
_entity_poly.pdbx_seq_one_letter_code
_entity_poly.pdbx_strand_id
1 'polypeptide(L)'
;LSMISKDFHASRRALYASVLKDDSVGFVFAGREREWKGDEMYPFIPYANFYYLTGFTYPEAVLMVVKRNGHVRETLFIDHPDEKAKRWTGVSYTKESVKEQTGIGNVDYLERFEQAIPLFGEPGLIRQIYIDIPGWERPFVKNEAREFASRLHDFDPTIPIYNTFQDLAYFRQVKTKEEIA
;
A
#
# COMPACT_ATOMS: atom_id res chain seq x y z
N LEU A 1 20.40 -12.17 10.26
CA LEU A 1 19.13 -11.66 9.75
C LEU A 1 19.40 -11.07 8.37
N SER A 2 19.15 -11.86 7.32
CA SER A 2 19.18 -11.31 5.96
C SER A 2 18.08 -10.27 5.86
N MET A 3 18.45 -8.99 5.72
CA MET A 3 17.49 -7.96 5.36
C MET A 3 16.96 -8.31 3.96
N ILE A 4 15.64 -8.42 3.87
CA ILE A 4 14.97 -8.57 2.57
C ILE A 4 15.32 -7.33 1.76
N SER A 5 15.95 -7.52 0.59
CA SER A 5 16.48 -6.42 -0.21
C SER A 5 15.36 -5.62 -0.89
N LYS A 6 15.66 -4.36 -1.25
CA LYS A 6 14.76 -3.54 -2.07
C LYS A 6 14.40 -4.22 -3.40
N ASP A 7 15.30 -5.02 -3.95
CA ASP A 7 15.08 -5.74 -5.21
C ASP A 7 14.01 -6.83 -5.06
N PHE A 8 13.94 -7.48 -3.90
CA PHE A 8 12.86 -8.40 -3.60
C PHE A 8 11.50 -7.68 -3.65
N HIS A 9 11.36 -6.58 -2.94
CA HIS A 9 10.11 -5.82 -2.91
C HIS A 9 9.75 -5.27 -4.30
N ALA A 10 10.73 -4.78 -5.05
CA ALA A 10 10.52 -4.32 -6.43
C ALA A 10 10.00 -5.45 -7.32
N SER A 11 10.55 -6.66 -7.20
CA SER A 11 10.08 -7.83 -7.96
C SER A 11 8.64 -8.20 -7.60
N ARG A 12 8.26 -8.05 -6.34
CA ARG A 12 6.90 -8.33 -5.87
C ARG A 12 5.90 -7.28 -6.37
N ARG A 13 6.30 -6.02 -6.41
CA ARG A 13 5.48 -4.98 -7.03
C ARG A 13 5.29 -5.20 -8.52
N ALA A 14 6.31 -5.68 -9.23
CA ALA A 14 6.19 -6.05 -10.64
C ALA A 14 5.18 -7.18 -10.83
N LEU A 15 5.20 -8.19 -9.98
CA LEU A 15 4.22 -9.27 -9.99
C LEU A 15 2.80 -8.73 -9.71
N TYR A 16 2.64 -7.87 -8.72
CA TYR A 16 1.38 -7.22 -8.44
C TYR A 16 0.86 -6.42 -9.64
N ALA A 17 1.71 -5.60 -10.26
CA ALA A 17 1.34 -4.83 -11.43
C ALA A 17 0.94 -5.71 -12.62
N SER A 18 1.51 -6.91 -12.74
CA SER A 18 1.20 -7.83 -13.85
C SER A 18 -0.25 -8.33 -13.81
N VAL A 19 -0.89 -8.36 -12.65
CA VAL A 19 -2.30 -8.78 -12.52
C VAL A 19 -3.28 -7.62 -12.68
N LEU A 20 -2.80 -6.38 -12.68
CA LEU A 20 -3.64 -5.22 -12.95
C LEU A 20 -3.88 -5.09 -14.45
N LYS A 21 -5.11 -4.73 -14.82
CA LYS A 21 -5.45 -4.41 -16.21
C LYS A 21 -4.98 -2.99 -16.55
N ASP A 22 -4.84 -2.69 -17.83
CA ASP A 22 -4.60 -1.32 -18.30
C ASP A 22 -5.75 -0.38 -17.88
N ASP A 23 -5.44 0.89 -17.76
CA ASP A 23 -6.36 1.95 -17.32
C ASP A 23 -6.90 1.67 -15.91
N SER A 24 -6.02 1.23 -15.02
CA SER A 24 -6.37 0.93 -13.64
C SER A 24 -5.45 1.61 -12.63
N VAL A 25 -5.94 1.66 -11.41
CA VAL A 25 -5.15 2.05 -10.25
C VAL A 25 -5.33 1.01 -9.14
N GLY A 26 -4.24 0.68 -8.49
CA GLY A 26 -4.23 -0.20 -7.33
C GLY A 26 -3.76 0.54 -6.07
N PHE A 27 -4.39 0.24 -4.94
CA PHE A 27 -4.07 0.84 -3.63
C PHE A 27 -3.81 -0.25 -2.61
N VAL A 28 -2.72 -0.12 -1.87
CA VAL A 28 -2.37 -1.01 -0.77
C VAL A 28 -1.98 -0.17 0.44
N PHE A 29 -2.63 -0.42 1.56
CA PHE A 29 -2.50 0.38 2.78
C PHE A 29 -1.58 -0.30 3.78
N ALA A 30 -0.77 0.50 4.49
CA ALA A 30 0.08 0.02 5.57
C ALA A 30 -0.72 -0.37 6.81
N GLY A 31 -1.78 0.36 7.08
CA GLY A 31 -2.56 0.26 8.30
C GLY A 31 -2.31 1.42 9.24
N ARG A 32 -3.17 1.53 10.26
CA ARG A 32 -3.07 2.56 11.29
C ARG A 32 -2.50 1.99 12.57
N GLU A 33 -1.88 2.85 13.38
CA GLU A 33 -1.57 2.50 14.75
C GLU A 33 -2.84 2.10 15.50
N ARG A 34 -2.78 0.99 16.22
CA ARG A 34 -3.89 0.61 17.09
C ARG A 34 -3.90 1.53 18.31
N GLU A 35 -5.09 2.02 18.68
CA GLU A 35 -5.27 2.73 19.93
C GLU A 35 -4.90 1.80 21.10
N TRP A 36 -4.13 2.34 22.03
CA TRP A 36 -3.66 1.64 23.20
C TRP A 36 -4.77 1.33 24.18
N LYS A 37 -4.77 0.12 24.71
CA LYS A 37 -5.46 -0.20 25.95
C LYS A 37 -4.39 -0.53 27.01
N GLY A 38 -4.02 0.47 27.82
CA GLY A 38 -3.08 0.31 28.90
C GLY A 38 -1.64 0.77 28.59
N ASP A 39 -0.74 0.58 29.55
CA ASP A 39 0.64 1.09 29.52
C ASP A 39 1.61 0.26 28.64
N GLU A 40 1.11 -0.72 27.91
CA GLU A 40 1.94 -1.58 27.07
C GLU A 40 2.06 -1.03 25.64
N MET A 41 3.29 -0.75 25.23
CA MET A 41 3.62 -0.26 23.88
C MET A 41 3.88 -1.44 22.96
N TYR A 42 2.91 -1.73 22.05
CA TYR A 42 3.14 -2.69 20.97
C TYR A 42 3.71 -1.95 19.75
N PRO A 43 4.81 -2.45 19.15
CA PRO A 43 5.31 -1.85 17.92
C PRO A 43 4.28 -1.97 16.81
N PHE A 44 4.19 -0.94 15.95
CA PHE A 44 3.35 -0.99 14.77
C PHE A 44 3.84 -2.08 13.82
N ILE A 45 2.92 -2.91 13.35
CA ILE A 45 3.18 -3.92 12.34
C ILE A 45 2.29 -3.60 11.14
N PRO A 46 2.86 -3.32 9.96
CA PRO A 46 2.08 -3.08 8.76
C PRO A 46 1.31 -4.33 8.33
N TYR A 47 0.24 -4.14 7.56
CA TYR A 47 -0.42 -5.27 6.92
C TYR A 47 0.57 -6.06 6.07
N ALA A 48 0.44 -7.39 6.09
CA ALA A 48 1.41 -8.29 5.48
C ALA A 48 1.57 -8.04 3.97
N ASN A 49 0.48 -7.76 3.26
CA ASN A 49 0.55 -7.47 1.83
C ASN A 49 1.29 -6.17 1.53
N PHE A 50 1.10 -5.15 2.36
CA PHE A 50 1.83 -3.89 2.21
C PHE A 50 3.33 -4.08 2.44
N TYR A 51 3.71 -4.76 3.51
CA TYR A 51 5.12 -5.03 3.79
C TYR A 51 5.77 -5.86 2.68
N TYR A 52 5.06 -6.86 2.19
CA TYR A 52 5.50 -7.71 1.07
C TYR A 52 5.86 -6.89 -0.17
N LEU A 53 5.08 -5.86 -0.46
CA LEU A 53 5.28 -5.02 -1.64
C LEU A 53 6.29 -3.89 -1.44
N THR A 54 6.49 -3.39 -0.22
CA THR A 54 7.27 -2.16 0.00
C THR A 54 8.46 -2.33 0.93
N GLY A 55 8.38 -3.22 1.90
CA GLY A 55 9.37 -3.29 2.99
C GLY A 55 9.31 -2.12 3.97
N PHE A 56 8.35 -1.21 3.80
CA PHE A 56 8.19 -0.03 4.66
C PHE A 56 7.36 -0.39 5.90
N THR A 57 7.76 0.08 7.08
CA THR A 57 7.23 -0.41 8.35
C THR A 57 6.53 0.64 9.21
N TYR A 58 6.28 1.82 8.66
CA TYR A 58 5.61 2.90 9.39
C TYR A 58 4.12 2.95 9.06
N PRO A 59 3.27 3.44 10.00
CA PRO A 59 1.84 3.51 9.80
C PRO A 59 1.42 4.59 8.79
N GLU A 60 0.17 4.53 8.36
CA GLU A 60 -0.55 5.49 7.53
C GLU A 60 -0.13 5.52 6.06
N ALA A 61 0.94 4.85 5.68
CA ALA A 61 1.42 4.87 4.29
C ALA A 61 0.45 4.17 3.32
N VAL A 62 0.45 4.63 2.07
CA VAL A 62 -0.36 4.08 0.99
C VAL A 62 0.50 3.90 -0.25
N LEU A 63 0.53 2.68 -0.79
CA LEU A 63 1.11 2.40 -2.09
C LEU A 63 0.04 2.56 -3.16
N MET A 64 0.31 3.40 -4.16
CA MET A 64 -0.53 3.59 -5.34
C MET A 64 0.23 3.11 -6.59
N VAL A 65 -0.40 2.25 -7.36
CA VAL A 65 0.16 1.75 -8.62
C VAL A 65 -0.83 2.05 -9.75
N VAL A 66 -0.40 2.88 -10.70
CA VAL A 66 -1.20 3.22 -11.88
C VAL A 66 -0.65 2.49 -13.08
N LYS A 67 -1.53 1.83 -13.84
CA LYS A 67 -1.15 1.12 -15.06
C LYS A 67 -1.94 1.64 -16.25
N ARG A 68 -1.22 2.14 -17.26
CA ARG A 68 -1.80 2.65 -18.52
C ARG A 68 -0.92 2.24 -19.70
N ASN A 69 -1.53 1.66 -20.71
CA ASN A 69 -0.82 1.25 -21.95
C ASN A 69 0.43 0.41 -21.67
N GLY A 70 0.35 -0.50 -20.69
CA GLY A 70 1.48 -1.32 -20.27
C GLY A 70 2.51 -0.60 -19.40
N HIS A 71 2.41 0.72 -19.22
CA HIS A 71 3.29 1.50 -18.37
C HIS A 71 2.78 1.51 -16.93
N VAL A 72 3.70 1.27 -15.99
CA VAL A 72 3.43 1.20 -14.56
C VAL A 72 4.12 2.35 -13.85
N ARG A 73 3.34 3.10 -13.07
CA ARG A 73 3.87 4.14 -12.19
C ARG A 73 3.52 3.82 -10.75
N GLU A 74 4.53 3.73 -9.92
CA GLU A 74 4.40 3.47 -8.49
C GLU A 74 4.63 4.75 -7.70
N THR A 75 3.78 4.99 -6.70
CA THR A 75 3.97 6.09 -5.75
C THR A 75 3.71 5.59 -4.34
N LEU A 76 4.61 5.86 -3.44
CA LEU A 76 4.41 5.61 -2.02
C LEU A 76 4.11 6.93 -1.31
N PHE A 77 2.92 7.04 -0.75
CA PHE A 77 2.52 8.17 0.07
C PHE A 77 2.81 7.86 1.53
N ILE A 78 3.51 8.75 2.20
CA ILE A 78 3.95 8.56 3.58
C ILE A 78 3.49 9.72 4.45
N ASP A 79 3.39 9.45 5.74
CA ASP A 79 3.16 10.51 6.71
C ASP A 79 4.45 11.32 6.91
N HIS A 80 4.31 12.55 7.40
CA HIS A 80 5.47 13.34 7.78
C HIS A 80 6.19 12.65 8.94
N PRO A 81 7.54 12.58 8.90
CA PRO A 81 8.29 12.05 10.04
C PRO A 81 8.09 12.98 11.24
N ASP A 82 7.58 12.44 12.33
CA ASP A 82 7.25 13.18 13.55
C ASP A 82 7.89 12.57 14.81
N GLU A 83 7.62 13.20 15.94
CA GLU A 83 8.06 12.72 17.26
C GLU A 83 7.55 11.31 17.59
N LYS A 84 6.37 10.93 17.06
CA LYS A 84 5.82 9.58 17.24
C LYS A 84 6.66 8.53 16.54
N ALA A 85 7.09 8.78 15.32
CA ALA A 85 7.95 7.86 14.58
C ALA A 85 9.26 7.63 15.32
N LYS A 86 9.86 8.67 15.89
CA LYS A 86 11.05 8.56 16.72
C LYS A 86 10.84 7.73 17.99
N ARG A 87 9.68 7.87 18.64
CA ARG A 87 9.34 7.09 19.84
C ARG A 87 9.25 5.59 19.55
N TRP A 88 8.73 5.23 18.40
CA TRP A 88 8.49 3.83 18.03
C TRP A 88 9.76 3.10 17.63
N THR A 89 10.64 3.75 16.90
CA THR A 89 11.77 3.10 16.23
C THR A 89 13.13 3.66 16.65
N GLY A 90 13.15 4.80 17.37
CA GLY A 90 14.37 5.55 17.66
C GLY A 90 15.01 6.20 16.44
N VAL A 91 14.44 6.02 15.24
CA VAL A 91 14.99 6.52 13.98
C VAL A 91 13.89 7.20 13.20
N SER A 92 14.20 8.33 12.60
CA SER A 92 13.32 9.03 11.66
C SER A 92 13.68 8.66 10.22
N TYR A 93 12.74 8.89 9.30
CA TYR A 93 12.94 8.69 7.87
C TYR A 93 12.81 10.00 7.09
N THR A 94 13.36 10.02 5.88
CA THR A 94 13.18 11.10 4.88
C THR A 94 12.61 10.49 3.62
N LYS A 95 12.11 11.32 2.70
CA LYS A 95 11.69 10.82 1.38
C LYS A 95 12.81 10.05 0.69
N GLU A 96 14.03 10.55 0.75
CA GLU A 96 15.21 9.94 0.13
C GLU A 96 15.54 8.59 0.76
N SER A 97 15.51 8.48 2.08
CA SER A 97 15.77 7.21 2.76
C SER A 97 14.68 6.17 2.45
N VAL A 98 13.44 6.60 2.30
CA VAL A 98 12.32 5.72 1.92
C VAL A 98 12.48 5.23 0.47
N LYS A 99 12.86 6.10 -0.46
CA LYS A 99 13.16 5.70 -1.84
C LYS A 99 14.26 4.65 -1.89
N GLU A 100 15.31 4.83 -1.12
CA GLU A 100 16.43 3.90 -1.05
C GLU A 100 16.02 2.56 -0.44
N GLN A 101 15.27 2.59 0.65
CA GLN A 101 14.81 1.39 1.35
C GLN A 101 13.84 0.56 0.51
N THR A 102 12.90 1.22 -0.17
CA THR A 102 11.80 0.55 -0.88
C THR A 102 12.10 0.28 -2.36
N GLY A 103 12.99 1.05 -2.95
CA GLY A 103 13.22 1.05 -4.40
C GLY A 103 12.14 1.79 -5.20
N ILE A 104 11.22 2.48 -4.52
CA ILE A 104 10.15 3.26 -5.17
C ILE A 104 10.67 4.66 -5.45
N GLY A 105 10.67 5.05 -6.73
CA GLY A 105 11.22 6.35 -7.16
C GLY A 105 10.34 7.55 -6.83
N ASN A 106 9.03 7.37 -6.71
CA ASN A 106 8.08 8.42 -6.36
C ASN A 106 7.61 8.22 -4.92
N VAL A 107 8.13 9.04 -4.02
CA VAL A 107 7.69 9.10 -2.62
C VAL A 107 7.19 10.51 -2.35
N ASP A 108 5.98 10.64 -1.84
CA ASP A 108 5.36 11.91 -1.50
C ASP A 108 4.59 11.80 -0.19
N TYR A 109 4.09 12.94 0.29
CA TYR A 109 3.32 12.97 1.53
C TYR A 109 1.83 12.70 1.29
N LEU A 110 1.13 12.26 2.33
CA LEU A 110 -0.28 11.88 2.28
C LEU A 110 -1.22 13.00 1.81
N GLU A 111 -0.86 14.27 1.99
CA GLU A 111 -1.65 15.38 1.47
C GLU A 111 -1.80 15.32 -0.05
N ARG A 112 -0.75 14.84 -0.73
CA ARG A 112 -0.79 14.64 -2.19
C ARG A 112 -1.70 13.48 -2.59
N PHE A 113 -1.79 12.46 -1.78
CA PHE A 113 -2.71 11.35 -2.00
C PHE A 113 -4.18 11.84 -1.98
N GLU A 114 -4.54 12.63 -0.99
CA GLU A 114 -5.89 13.21 -0.90
C GLU A 114 -6.22 14.13 -2.10
N GLN A 115 -5.23 14.84 -2.62
CA GLN A 115 -5.40 15.69 -3.81
C GLN A 115 -5.55 14.88 -5.10
N ALA A 116 -5.00 13.67 -5.15
CA ALA A 116 -5.05 12.82 -6.34
C ALA A 116 -6.41 12.14 -6.53
N ILE A 117 -7.20 11.96 -5.47
CA ILE A 117 -8.47 11.24 -5.50
C ILE A 117 -9.46 11.82 -6.55
N PRO A 118 -9.68 13.15 -6.63
CA PRO A 118 -10.60 13.70 -7.62
C PRO A 118 -10.21 13.44 -9.08
N LEU A 119 -8.92 13.22 -9.36
CA LEU A 119 -8.44 12.96 -10.71
C LEU A 119 -8.91 11.61 -11.26
N PHE A 120 -9.25 10.67 -10.39
CA PHE A 120 -9.74 9.35 -10.79
C PHE A 120 -11.18 9.38 -11.30
N GLY A 121 -11.91 10.47 -11.07
CA GLY A 121 -13.27 10.67 -11.58
C GLY A 121 -13.35 11.23 -12.99
N GLU A 122 -12.22 11.54 -13.64
CA GLU A 122 -12.22 12.02 -15.01
C GLU A 122 -12.61 10.88 -15.97
N PRO A 123 -13.60 11.10 -16.86
CA PRO A 123 -14.09 10.06 -17.76
C PRO A 123 -12.97 9.47 -18.63
N GLY A 124 -12.85 8.15 -18.64
CA GLY A 124 -11.91 7.41 -19.47
C GLY A 124 -10.48 7.34 -18.95
N LEU A 125 -10.16 7.97 -17.81
CA LEU A 125 -8.82 7.92 -17.24
C LEU A 125 -8.58 6.59 -16.52
N ILE A 126 -9.51 6.18 -15.67
CA ILE A 126 -9.47 4.93 -14.91
C ILE A 126 -10.73 4.13 -15.16
N ARG A 127 -10.58 2.88 -15.55
CA ARG A 127 -11.70 1.97 -15.86
C ARG A 127 -12.01 0.99 -14.75
N GLN A 128 -11.02 0.67 -13.92
CA GLN A 128 -11.20 -0.20 -12.77
C GLN A 128 -10.21 0.17 -11.66
N ILE A 129 -10.61 -0.13 -10.43
CA ILE A 129 -9.83 0.14 -9.23
C ILE A 129 -9.61 -1.17 -8.50
N TYR A 130 -8.38 -1.37 -8.03
CA TYR A 130 -7.99 -2.50 -7.18
C TYR A 130 -7.61 -1.98 -5.80
N ILE A 131 -8.22 -2.53 -4.77
CA ILE A 131 -7.91 -2.14 -3.39
C ILE A 131 -7.62 -3.39 -2.59
N ASP A 132 -6.48 -3.41 -1.88
CA ASP A 132 -6.17 -4.46 -0.93
C ASP A 132 -6.94 -4.20 0.37
N ILE A 133 -7.92 -5.06 0.69
CA ILE A 133 -8.78 -4.90 1.85
C ILE A 133 -8.49 -6.03 2.85
N PRO A 134 -7.60 -5.82 3.83
CA PRO A 134 -7.33 -6.82 4.87
C PRO A 134 -8.58 -7.07 5.71
N GLY A 135 -8.77 -8.33 6.13
CA GLY A 135 -9.92 -8.68 6.97
C GLY A 135 -11.28 -8.54 6.29
N TRP A 136 -11.32 -8.70 4.97
CA TRP A 136 -12.55 -8.58 4.17
C TRP A 136 -13.66 -9.51 4.66
N GLU A 137 -13.31 -10.65 5.24
CA GLU A 137 -14.23 -11.64 5.82
C GLU A 137 -14.89 -11.17 7.12
N ARG A 138 -14.43 -10.06 7.68
CA ARG A 138 -14.97 -9.43 8.89
C ARG A 138 -15.60 -8.09 8.56
N PRO A 139 -16.81 -8.06 8.01
CA PRO A 139 -17.43 -6.83 7.48
C PRO A 139 -17.69 -5.76 8.54
N PHE A 140 -17.73 -6.13 9.81
CA PHE A 140 -17.99 -5.21 10.92
C PHE A 140 -16.72 -4.54 11.46
N VAL A 141 -15.54 -5.01 11.05
CA VAL A 141 -14.28 -4.41 11.46
C VAL A 141 -13.97 -3.24 10.53
N LYS A 142 -13.90 -2.04 11.09
CA LYS A 142 -13.52 -0.84 10.33
C LYS A 142 -12.03 -0.89 10.00
N ASN A 143 -11.68 -0.59 8.76
CA ASN A 143 -10.31 -0.32 8.36
C ASN A 143 -10.30 0.75 7.26
N GLU A 144 -9.16 1.41 7.08
CA GLU A 144 -9.02 2.51 6.14
C GLU A 144 -9.20 2.07 4.69
N ALA A 145 -8.79 0.85 4.33
CA ALA A 145 -8.96 0.33 2.97
C ALA A 145 -10.44 0.18 2.61
N ARG A 146 -11.23 -0.34 3.54
CA ARG A 146 -12.68 -0.50 3.36
C ARG A 146 -13.39 0.84 3.29
N GLU A 147 -13.03 1.77 4.17
CA GLU A 147 -13.56 3.14 4.17
C GLU A 147 -13.24 3.85 2.86
N PHE A 148 -12.00 3.70 2.37
CA PHE A 148 -11.56 4.27 1.11
C PHE A 148 -12.33 3.69 -0.08
N ALA A 149 -12.53 2.38 -0.11
CA ALA A 149 -13.33 1.72 -1.15
C ALA A 149 -14.77 2.27 -1.19
N SER A 150 -15.38 2.48 -0.02
CA SER A 150 -16.71 3.07 0.07
C SER A 150 -16.74 4.50 -0.43
N ARG A 151 -15.74 5.32 -0.11
CA ARG A 151 -15.63 6.70 -0.60
C ARG A 151 -15.51 6.74 -2.13
N LEU A 152 -14.70 5.89 -2.72
CA LEU A 152 -14.53 5.83 -4.17
C LEU A 152 -15.80 5.36 -4.86
N HIS A 153 -16.49 4.37 -4.29
CA HIS A 153 -17.76 3.89 -4.83
C HIS A 153 -18.83 4.98 -4.80
N ASP A 154 -18.91 5.75 -3.70
CA ASP A 154 -19.86 6.86 -3.58
C ASP A 154 -19.51 7.99 -4.56
N PHE A 155 -18.22 8.21 -4.81
CA PHE A 155 -17.77 9.23 -5.76
C PHE A 155 -18.11 8.88 -7.21
N ASP A 156 -17.87 7.64 -7.63
CA ASP A 156 -18.24 7.14 -8.96
C ASP A 156 -18.65 5.66 -8.90
N PRO A 157 -19.96 5.38 -8.75
CA PRO A 157 -20.44 4.00 -8.69
C PRO A 157 -20.25 3.18 -9.97
N THR A 158 -19.91 3.82 -11.09
CA THR A 158 -19.76 3.14 -12.38
C THR A 158 -18.41 2.45 -12.54
N ILE A 159 -17.41 2.83 -11.74
CA ILE A 159 -16.07 2.23 -11.78
C ILE A 159 -16.05 1.00 -10.86
N PRO A 160 -15.79 -0.21 -11.39
CA PRO A 160 -15.72 -1.41 -10.57
C PRO A 160 -14.50 -1.38 -9.66
N ILE A 161 -14.69 -1.86 -8.42
CA ILE A 161 -13.65 -1.98 -7.42
C ILE A 161 -13.45 -3.45 -7.11
N TYR A 162 -12.21 -3.94 -7.27
CA TYR A 162 -11.82 -5.32 -6.98
C TYR A 162 -10.91 -5.37 -5.75
N ASN A 163 -11.13 -6.37 -4.90
CA ASN A 163 -10.29 -6.63 -3.73
C ASN A 163 -9.16 -7.59 -4.10
N THR A 164 -7.91 -7.16 -3.91
CA THR A 164 -6.71 -7.93 -4.24
C THR A 164 -6.11 -8.69 -3.04
N PHE A 165 -6.77 -8.68 -1.89
CA PHE A 165 -6.21 -9.27 -0.67
C PHE A 165 -5.84 -10.75 -0.86
N GLN A 166 -6.72 -11.55 -1.45
CA GLN A 166 -6.46 -12.97 -1.66
C GLN A 166 -5.37 -13.23 -2.69
N ASP A 167 -5.30 -12.43 -3.75
CA ASP A 167 -4.27 -12.55 -4.77
C ASP A 167 -2.88 -12.30 -4.17
N LEU A 168 -2.73 -11.24 -3.39
CA LEU A 168 -1.47 -10.93 -2.72
C LEU A 168 -1.13 -11.94 -1.63
N ALA A 169 -2.11 -12.43 -0.88
CA ALA A 169 -1.91 -13.48 0.09
C ALA A 169 -1.41 -14.77 -0.57
N TYR A 170 -1.95 -15.09 -1.74
CA TYR A 170 -1.48 -16.23 -2.54
C TYR A 170 -0.02 -16.02 -2.97
N PHE A 171 0.34 -14.86 -3.49
CA PHE A 171 1.72 -14.56 -3.89
C PHE A 171 2.70 -14.69 -2.72
N ARG A 172 2.30 -14.29 -1.51
CA ARG A 172 3.14 -14.45 -0.31
C ARG A 172 3.37 -15.91 0.07
N GLN A 173 2.44 -16.81 -0.25
CA GLN A 173 2.54 -18.23 0.05
C GLN A 173 3.41 -18.98 -0.97
N VAL A 174 3.47 -18.51 -2.20
CA VAL A 174 4.30 -19.11 -3.26
C VAL A 174 5.74 -18.64 -3.07
N LYS A 175 6.54 -19.50 -2.41
CA LYS A 175 7.97 -19.23 -2.27
C LYS A 175 8.67 -19.39 -3.61
N THR A 176 9.44 -18.39 -4.02
CA THR A 176 10.34 -18.53 -5.16
C THR A 176 11.49 -19.46 -4.83
N LYS A 177 12.18 -19.99 -5.85
CA LYS A 177 13.35 -20.83 -5.63
C LYS A 177 14.44 -20.13 -4.80
N GLU A 178 14.52 -18.81 -4.89
CA GLU A 178 15.47 -17.98 -4.13
C GLU A 178 15.10 -17.89 -2.65
N GLU A 179 13.82 -17.97 -2.31
CA GLU A 179 13.35 -17.96 -0.93
C GLU A 179 13.51 -19.31 -0.22
N ILE A 180 13.65 -20.38 -0.99
CA ILE A 180 13.81 -21.74 -0.47
C ILE A 180 15.29 -22.07 -0.24
N ALA A 181 16.19 -21.36 -0.91
CA ALA A 181 17.63 -21.61 -0.82
C ALA A 181 18.25 -21.15 0.53
#